data_2a036fa9e0617c6af82785c08960a5f5
#
_entry.id   2a036fa9e0617c6af82785c08960a5f5
#
_cell.length_a   1.000
_cell.length_b   1.000
_cell.length_c   1.000
_cell.angle_alpha   90.00
_cell.angle_beta   90.00
_cell.angle_gamma   90.00
#
_symmetry.space_group_name_H-M   'P 1'
#
loop_
_entity.id
_entity.type
_entity.pdbx_description
1 polymer ?
#
loop_
_entity_poly.entity_id
_entity_poly.type
_entity_poly.pdbx_seq_one_letter_code
_entity_poly.pdbx_strand_id
1 'polypeptide(L)'
;MKITFLGTGGGRFSAISQRRMTGGFRIDNLNGKNYHVDPGPGALVRTYQFGFDPRNLDGVFVSHAHTDHYNDAEILIEAMTRGMTNKSVLDGYERWGPGISKYHQSHSKKYVLEPNQVENINGCSVKGTKTVHGDPEGVGFQIDYRGFKISYTSDTGYFEDLHKYHEGADILIASVLRPGNKSIRGHLCSRNFIELLKEVKPKLAIMTHFGLKMLSIDPIDEAKRITKETGVKTLAAFDGMSFEVNTQNPARIRIKTL
;
A
#
# COMPACT_ATOMS: atom_id res chain seq x y z
N MET A 1 11.11 -7.90 -8.64
CA MET A 1 10.08 -6.95 -8.19
C MET A 1 10.70 -6.02 -7.17
N LYS A 2 10.37 -4.73 -7.21
CA LYS A 2 10.86 -3.71 -6.26
C LYS A 2 9.67 -3.00 -5.64
N ILE A 3 9.69 -2.77 -4.32
CA ILE A 3 8.70 -1.95 -3.62
C ILE A 3 9.41 -0.69 -3.13
N THR A 4 8.80 0.49 -3.35
CA THR A 4 9.36 1.79 -2.94
C THR A 4 8.27 2.63 -2.29
N PHE A 5 8.50 3.07 -1.05
CA PHE A 5 7.60 3.95 -0.33
C PHE A 5 7.86 5.41 -0.73
N LEU A 6 6.90 6.04 -1.37
CA LEU A 6 6.98 7.46 -1.73
C LEU A 6 6.51 8.36 -0.61
N GLY A 7 5.69 7.82 0.30
CA GLY A 7 5.26 8.47 1.51
C GLY A 7 4.77 7.47 2.54
N THR A 8 5.10 7.72 3.80
CA THR A 8 4.83 6.81 4.92
C THR A 8 3.98 7.44 6.02
N GLY A 9 3.58 8.70 5.85
CA GLY A 9 2.62 9.38 6.70
C GLY A 9 1.19 8.97 6.38
N GLY A 10 0.32 9.04 7.37
CA GLY A 10 -1.09 8.73 7.19
C GLY A 10 -2.02 9.48 8.15
N GLY A 11 -3.29 9.57 7.74
CA GLY A 11 -4.31 10.34 8.41
C GLY A 11 -4.22 11.84 8.14
N ARG A 12 -5.33 12.53 8.34
CA ARG A 12 -5.53 13.94 7.96
C ARG A 12 -4.43 14.89 8.43
N PHE A 13 -3.99 14.75 9.68
CA PHE A 13 -2.98 15.65 10.25
C PHE A 13 -1.57 15.42 9.69
N SER A 14 -1.22 14.18 9.36
CA SER A 14 0.03 13.90 8.62
C SER A 14 -0.05 14.43 7.21
N ALA A 15 -1.19 14.23 6.51
CA ALA A 15 -1.43 14.74 5.17
C ALA A 15 -1.32 16.29 5.10
N ILE A 16 -1.89 16.99 6.07
CA ILE A 16 -1.82 18.47 6.10
C ILE A 16 -0.41 18.96 6.43
N SER A 17 0.27 18.31 7.38
CA SER A 17 1.58 18.78 7.88
C SER A 17 2.77 18.32 7.05
N GLN A 18 2.61 17.25 6.26
CA GLN A 18 3.68 16.60 5.47
C GLN A 18 4.99 16.35 6.27
N ARG A 19 4.88 16.10 7.59
CA ARG A 19 6.03 15.67 8.42
C ARG A 19 6.61 14.34 7.95
N ARG A 20 5.78 13.50 7.40
CA ARG A 20 6.04 12.41 6.49
C ARG A 20 5.16 12.60 5.27
N MET A 21 5.67 12.25 4.11
CA MET A 21 4.93 12.33 2.87
C MET A 21 3.76 11.34 2.87
N THR A 22 2.72 11.62 2.10
CA THR A 22 1.55 10.75 1.96
C THR A 22 1.41 10.19 0.53
N GLY A 23 2.54 9.97 -0.14
CA GLY A 23 2.59 9.52 -1.54
C GLY A 23 2.35 8.03 -1.74
N GLY A 24 2.00 7.25 -0.71
CA GLY A 24 1.81 5.81 -0.83
C GLY A 24 3.08 5.05 -1.21
N PHE A 25 2.93 3.97 -1.97
CA PHE A 25 4.08 3.16 -2.40
C PHE A 25 3.92 2.63 -3.82
N ARG A 26 5.05 2.29 -4.44
CA ARG A 26 5.11 1.67 -5.77
C ARG A 26 5.46 0.19 -5.65
N ILE A 27 4.92 -0.59 -6.58
CA ILE A 27 5.34 -1.97 -6.86
C ILE A 27 5.82 -2.00 -8.30
N ASP A 28 7.14 -2.00 -8.50
CA ASP A 28 7.75 -1.97 -9.83
C ASP A 28 8.20 -3.38 -10.25
N ASN A 29 8.02 -3.68 -11.53
CA ASN A 29 8.34 -4.96 -12.16
C ASN A 29 7.59 -6.16 -11.53
N LEU A 30 6.31 -5.97 -11.24
CA LEU A 30 5.41 -7.08 -10.91
C LEU A 30 4.93 -7.72 -12.22
N ASN A 31 5.50 -8.84 -12.57
CA ASN A 31 5.31 -9.49 -13.89
C ASN A 31 5.52 -8.52 -15.08
N GLY A 32 6.55 -7.67 -15.00
CA GLY A 32 6.90 -6.70 -16.02
C GLY A 32 6.13 -5.38 -15.98
N LYS A 33 5.22 -5.21 -15.02
CA LYS A 33 4.36 -4.03 -14.85
C LYS A 33 4.68 -3.23 -13.60
N ASN A 34 4.33 -1.93 -13.61
CA ASN A 34 4.59 -0.97 -12.53
C ASN A 34 3.27 -0.40 -12.01
N TYR A 35 3.07 -0.45 -10.71
CA TYR A 35 1.85 -0.01 -10.05
C TYR A 35 2.15 1.00 -8.95
N HIS A 36 1.23 1.94 -8.77
CA HIS A 36 1.24 2.86 -7.63
C HIS A 36 0.04 2.57 -6.73
N VAL A 37 0.30 2.41 -5.44
CA VAL A 37 -0.71 2.12 -4.42
C VAL A 37 -0.90 3.36 -3.56
N ASP A 38 -2.16 3.77 -3.41
CA ASP A 38 -2.61 4.88 -2.57
C ASP A 38 -1.84 6.19 -2.78
N PRO A 39 -1.90 6.78 -3.99
CA PRO A 39 -1.21 8.02 -4.29
C PRO A 39 -1.89 9.21 -3.62
N GLY A 40 -1.57 9.48 -2.36
CA GLY A 40 -1.98 10.67 -1.64
C GLY A 40 -1.25 11.93 -2.10
N PRO A 41 -1.45 13.08 -1.41
CA PRO A 41 -0.90 14.37 -1.79
C PRO A 41 0.62 14.34 -2.01
N GLY A 42 1.05 14.80 -3.19
CA GLY A 42 2.45 14.89 -3.58
C GLY A 42 3.03 13.61 -4.21
N ALA A 43 2.23 12.57 -4.46
CA ALA A 43 2.70 11.34 -5.07
C ALA A 43 3.36 11.56 -6.43
N LEU A 44 2.81 12.43 -7.28
CA LEU A 44 3.42 12.80 -8.56
C LEU A 44 4.81 13.43 -8.37
N VAL A 45 4.92 14.41 -7.48
CA VAL A 45 6.18 15.11 -7.22
C VAL A 45 7.22 14.14 -6.65
N ARG A 46 6.82 13.28 -5.71
CA ARG A 46 7.70 12.27 -5.10
C ARG A 46 8.16 11.21 -6.10
N THR A 47 7.29 10.86 -7.05
CA THR A 47 7.67 9.95 -8.15
C THR A 47 8.90 10.49 -8.87
N TYR A 48 8.92 11.77 -9.27
CA TYR A 48 10.09 12.38 -9.91
C TYR A 48 11.28 12.54 -8.95
N GLN A 49 11.05 12.96 -7.72
CA GLN A 49 12.12 13.15 -6.72
C GLN A 49 12.89 11.87 -6.40
N PHE A 50 12.21 10.73 -6.43
CA PHE A 50 12.84 9.42 -6.23
C PHE A 50 13.32 8.77 -7.55
N GLY A 51 13.40 9.54 -8.63
CA GLY A 51 13.98 9.10 -9.90
C GLY A 51 13.08 8.19 -10.74
N PHE A 52 11.78 8.19 -10.49
CA PHE A 52 10.82 7.45 -11.32
C PHE A 52 10.15 8.37 -12.34
N ASP A 53 9.71 7.77 -13.43
CA ASP A 53 8.85 8.43 -14.42
C ASP A 53 7.41 7.92 -14.25
N PRO A 54 6.43 8.78 -13.90
CA PRO A 54 5.04 8.35 -13.75
C PRO A 54 4.41 7.87 -15.07
N ARG A 55 4.99 8.23 -16.21
CA ARG A 55 4.55 7.75 -17.53
C ARG A 55 4.85 6.26 -17.76
N ASN A 56 5.69 5.67 -16.91
CA ASN A 56 6.01 4.24 -16.94
C ASN A 56 5.14 3.42 -15.97
N LEU A 57 4.11 4.01 -15.37
CA LEU A 57 3.10 3.28 -14.61
C LEU A 57 2.17 2.53 -15.56
N ASP A 58 1.75 1.35 -15.14
CA ASP A 58 0.75 0.52 -15.81
C ASP A 58 -0.59 0.50 -15.05
N GLY A 59 -0.59 0.90 -13.79
CA GLY A 59 -1.81 0.95 -13.01
C GLY A 59 -1.69 1.73 -11.69
N VAL A 60 -2.85 2.13 -11.18
CA VAL A 60 -3.02 2.81 -9.89
C VAL A 60 -4.05 2.04 -9.08
N PHE A 61 -3.67 1.64 -7.86
CA PHE A 61 -4.58 1.10 -6.87
C PHE A 61 -4.95 2.19 -5.86
N VAL A 62 -6.24 2.38 -5.64
CA VAL A 62 -6.77 3.27 -4.61
C VAL A 62 -7.58 2.43 -3.65
N SER A 63 -7.13 2.31 -2.42
CA SER A 63 -7.79 1.47 -1.41
C SER A 63 -9.12 2.06 -0.92
N HIS A 64 -9.20 3.38 -0.81
CA HIS A 64 -10.41 4.10 -0.41
C HIS A 64 -10.29 5.60 -0.75
N ALA A 65 -11.40 6.35 -0.61
CA ALA A 65 -11.53 7.71 -1.10
C ALA A 65 -11.09 8.81 -0.11
N HIS A 66 -10.32 8.49 0.93
CA HIS A 66 -9.71 9.53 1.77
C HIS A 66 -8.55 10.22 1.03
N THR A 67 -8.43 11.54 1.23
CA THR A 67 -7.49 12.38 0.47
C THR A 67 -6.03 11.96 0.61
N ASP A 68 -5.62 11.42 1.75
CA ASP A 68 -4.26 10.92 1.97
C ASP A 68 -3.94 9.61 1.21
N HIS A 69 -4.94 9.00 0.55
CA HIS A 69 -4.76 7.81 -0.30
C HIS A 69 -5.07 8.05 -1.78
N TYR A 70 -5.82 9.10 -2.10
CA TYR A 70 -6.43 9.25 -3.42
C TYR A 70 -5.99 10.50 -4.19
N ASN A 71 -5.53 11.55 -3.50
CA ASN A 71 -5.45 12.92 -4.04
C ASN A 71 -4.72 13.04 -5.40
N ASP A 72 -3.65 12.29 -5.61
CA ASP A 72 -2.85 12.35 -6.86
C ASP A 72 -3.18 11.21 -7.83
N ALA A 73 -4.23 10.39 -7.57
CA ALA A 73 -4.54 9.24 -8.42
C ALA A 73 -4.87 9.66 -9.86
N GLU A 74 -5.66 10.69 -10.01
CA GLU A 74 -6.12 11.14 -11.33
C GLU A 74 -4.98 11.72 -12.17
N ILE A 75 -4.11 12.53 -11.58
CA ILE A 75 -2.96 13.07 -12.32
C ILE A 75 -1.95 11.98 -12.68
N LEU A 76 -1.83 10.90 -11.90
CA LEU A 76 -1.03 9.74 -12.29
C LEU A 76 -1.66 8.97 -13.45
N ILE A 77 -3.00 8.87 -13.52
CA ILE A 77 -3.71 8.30 -14.67
C ILE A 77 -3.44 9.16 -15.91
N GLU A 78 -3.48 10.48 -15.80
CA GLU A 78 -3.12 11.37 -16.91
C GLU A 78 -1.67 11.19 -17.35
N ALA A 79 -0.73 11.03 -16.41
CA ALA A 79 0.67 10.76 -16.73
C ALA A 79 0.83 9.43 -17.49
N MET A 80 0.23 8.33 -16.99
CA MET A 80 0.24 7.00 -17.63
C MET A 80 -0.30 7.05 -19.05
N THR A 81 -1.38 7.80 -19.27
CA THR A 81 -2.09 7.91 -20.54
C THR A 81 -1.59 9.08 -21.40
N ARG A 82 -0.50 9.72 -21.00
CA ARG A 82 0.11 10.88 -21.70
C ARG A 82 -0.90 12.01 -21.97
N GLY A 83 -1.58 12.47 -20.92
CA GLY A 83 -2.62 13.49 -21.02
C GLY A 83 -3.90 12.97 -21.69
N MET A 84 -4.20 11.69 -21.56
CA MET A 84 -5.38 11.02 -22.14
C MET A 84 -5.48 11.10 -23.66
N THR A 85 -4.34 11.34 -24.34
CA THR A 85 -4.31 11.50 -25.80
C THR A 85 -3.89 10.23 -26.52
N ASN A 86 -3.21 9.32 -25.85
CA ASN A 86 -2.71 8.09 -26.45
C ASN A 86 -3.72 6.94 -26.25
N LYS A 87 -4.62 6.75 -27.22
CA LYS A 87 -5.65 5.70 -27.18
C LYS A 87 -5.08 4.28 -27.10
N SER A 88 -3.94 4.01 -27.71
CA SER A 88 -3.31 2.68 -27.65
C SER A 88 -2.79 2.33 -26.27
N VAL A 89 -2.55 3.35 -25.44
CA VAL A 89 -2.11 3.22 -24.06
C VAL A 89 -3.31 3.08 -23.11
N LEU A 90 -4.47 3.67 -23.45
CA LEU A 90 -5.69 3.62 -22.63
C LEU A 90 -6.23 2.20 -22.45
N ASP A 91 -6.13 1.37 -23.49
CA ASP A 91 -6.66 -0.01 -23.47
C ASP A 91 -5.80 -0.98 -22.64
N GLY A 92 -4.62 -0.57 -22.22
CA GLY A 92 -3.66 -1.41 -21.47
C GLY A 92 -3.48 -1.07 -20.00
N TYR A 93 -4.06 0.03 -19.51
CA TYR A 93 -3.84 0.48 -18.13
C TYR A 93 -4.93 0.03 -17.18
N GLU A 94 -4.50 -0.34 -15.98
CA GLU A 94 -5.31 -0.96 -14.95
C GLU A 94 -5.48 0.02 -13.77
N ARG A 95 -6.70 0.09 -13.26
CA ARG A 95 -7.03 0.83 -12.07
C ARG A 95 -7.80 -0.06 -11.10
N TRP A 96 -7.32 -0.14 -9.88
CA TRP A 96 -7.93 -0.94 -8.82
C TRP A 96 -8.54 -0.02 -7.75
N GLY A 97 -9.57 -0.52 -7.09
CA GLY A 97 -10.19 0.14 -5.95
C GLY A 97 -11.12 1.31 -6.29
N PRO A 98 -11.80 1.86 -5.28
CA PRO A 98 -12.73 2.99 -5.39
C PRO A 98 -12.00 4.34 -5.52
N GLY A 99 -12.75 5.42 -5.73
CA GLY A 99 -12.28 6.79 -5.52
C GLY A 99 -11.78 7.57 -6.73
N ILE A 100 -11.96 7.06 -7.96
CA ILE A 100 -11.56 7.78 -9.19
C ILE A 100 -12.79 8.41 -9.86
N SER A 101 -12.69 9.65 -10.37
CA SER A 101 -13.78 10.34 -11.07
C SER A 101 -14.25 9.56 -12.29
N LYS A 102 -15.51 9.77 -12.68
CA LYS A 102 -16.10 9.12 -13.87
C LYS A 102 -15.32 9.45 -15.14
N TYR A 103 -14.77 10.66 -15.24
CA TYR A 103 -13.95 11.07 -16.39
C TYR A 103 -12.69 10.20 -16.51
N HIS A 104 -11.90 10.08 -15.43
CA HIS A 104 -10.69 9.26 -15.45
C HIS A 104 -11.01 7.76 -15.54
N GLN A 105 -12.16 7.32 -14.98
CA GLN A 105 -12.64 5.95 -15.15
C GLN A 105 -12.89 5.57 -16.60
N SER A 106 -13.39 6.50 -17.43
CA SER A 106 -13.65 6.23 -18.85
C SER A 106 -12.38 6.07 -19.69
N HIS A 107 -11.21 6.44 -19.12
CA HIS A 107 -9.92 6.42 -19.78
C HIS A 107 -8.96 5.35 -19.20
N SER A 108 -9.47 4.44 -18.38
CA SER A 108 -8.68 3.35 -17.80
C SER A 108 -9.52 2.09 -17.69
N LYS A 109 -8.88 0.92 -17.86
CA LYS A 109 -9.52 -0.35 -17.52
C LYS A 109 -9.77 -0.39 -16.02
N LYS A 110 -11.00 -0.67 -15.62
CA LYS A 110 -11.43 -0.64 -14.23
C LYS A 110 -11.49 -2.05 -13.66
N TYR A 111 -10.83 -2.24 -12.52
CA TYR A 111 -11.07 -3.36 -11.63
C TYR A 111 -11.65 -2.83 -10.33
N VAL A 112 -12.72 -3.43 -9.85
CA VAL A 112 -13.29 -3.15 -8.52
C VAL A 112 -13.07 -4.40 -7.69
N LEU A 113 -12.26 -4.27 -6.64
CA LEU A 113 -12.05 -5.36 -5.71
C LEU A 113 -13.03 -5.24 -4.54
N GLU A 114 -13.73 -6.34 -4.30
CA GLU A 114 -14.52 -6.51 -3.09
C GLU A 114 -13.85 -7.52 -2.14
N PRO A 115 -14.16 -7.50 -0.86
CA PRO A 115 -13.61 -8.48 0.07
C PRO A 115 -13.87 -9.93 -0.39
N ASN A 116 -12.79 -10.72 -0.43
CA ASN A 116 -12.74 -12.10 -0.95
C ASN A 116 -12.92 -12.26 -2.47
N GLN A 117 -13.22 -11.21 -3.20
CA GLN A 117 -13.17 -11.27 -4.66
C GLN A 117 -11.73 -11.45 -5.13
N VAL A 118 -11.55 -12.26 -6.16
CA VAL A 118 -10.25 -12.53 -6.78
C VAL A 118 -10.29 -12.11 -8.24
N GLU A 119 -9.40 -11.22 -8.62
CA GLU A 119 -9.19 -10.78 -10.00
C GLU A 119 -7.86 -11.29 -10.53
N ASN A 120 -7.81 -11.63 -11.82
CA ASN A 120 -6.55 -11.90 -12.50
C ASN A 120 -6.07 -10.62 -13.16
N ILE A 121 -5.05 -10.00 -12.60
CA ILE A 121 -4.48 -8.75 -13.10
C ILE A 121 -3.04 -9.02 -13.53
N ASN A 122 -2.77 -8.94 -14.82
CA ASN A 122 -1.45 -9.16 -15.42
C ASN A 122 -0.80 -10.51 -14.99
N GLY A 123 -1.60 -11.59 -14.94
CA GLY A 123 -1.11 -12.92 -14.53
C GLY A 123 -0.81 -13.05 -13.03
N CYS A 124 -1.23 -12.08 -12.23
CA CYS A 124 -1.23 -12.15 -10.78
C CYS A 124 -2.66 -12.38 -10.27
N SER A 125 -2.82 -13.23 -9.26
CA SER A 125 -4.08 -13.33 -8.54
C SER A 125 -4.13 -12.22 -7.49
N VAL A 126 -5.11 -11.34 -7.60
CA VAL A 126 -5.30 -10.21 -6.68
C VAL A 126 -6.62 -10.40 -5.93
N LYS A 127 -6.54 -10.66 -4.64
CA LYS A 127 -7.69 -10.85 -3.76
C LYS A 127 -7.95 -9.58 -2.97
N GLY A 128 -9.20 -9.07 -2.96
CA GLY A 128 -9.63 -7.99 -2.08
C GLY A 128 -9.66 -8.44 -0.62
N THR A 129 -9.20 -7.59 0.28
CA THR A 129 -9.25 -7.82 1.73
C THR A 129 -10.18 -6.84 2.41
N LYS A 130 -10.95 -7.33 3.39
CA LYS A 130 -11.92 -6.51 4.13
C LYS A 130 -11.23 -5.46 4.97
N THR A 131 -11.80 -4.26 5.00
CA THR A 131 -11.47 -3.21 5.95
C THR A 131 -12.66 -2.84 6.83
N VAL A 132 -12.38 -2.31 8.01
CA VAL A 132 -13.37 -1.68 8.90
C VAL A 132 -12.90 -0.25 9.15
N HIS A 133 -13.36 0.65 8.30
CA HIS A 133 -12.88 2.03 8.22
C HIS A 133 -14.03 3.04 8.02
N GLY A 134 -13.71 4.33 7.94
CA GLY A 134 -14.69 5.39 7.74
C GLY A 134 -15.31 5.40 6.34
N ASP A 135 -14.59 4.92 5.35
CA ASP A 135 -15.09 4.66 4.00
C ASP A 135 -15.57 3.20 3.92
N PRO A 136 -16.88 2.95 3.73
CA PRO A 136 -17.43 1.60 3.70
C PRO A 136 -17.00 0.81 2.45
N GLU A 137 -16.56 1.48 1.39
CA GLU A 137 -16.06 0.85 0.16
C GLU A 137 -14.55 0.58 0.21
N GLY A 138 -13.92 0.87 1.35
CA GLY A 138 -12.50 0.65 1.55
C GLY A 138 -12.11 -0.82 1.41
N VAL A 139 -10.98 -1.07 0.75
CA VAL A 139 -10.46 -2.42 0.50
C VAL A 139 -8.94 -2.41 0.55
N GLY A 140 -8.36 -3.43 1.18
CA GLY A 140 -6.96 -3.79 0.99
C GLY A 140 -6.81 -4.85 -0.09
N PHE A 141 -5.63 -5.43 -0.22
CA PHE A 141 -5.41 -6.51 -1.19
C PHE A 141 -4.37 -7.54 -0.73
N GLN A 142 -4.45 -8.72 -1.32
CA GLN A 142 -3.37 -9.69 -1.32
C GLN A 142 -3.06 -10.07 -2.78
N ILE A 143 -1.83 -9.83 -3.22
CA ILE A 143 -1.32 -10.22 -4.54
C ILE A 143 -0.58 -11.53 -4.39
N ASP A 144 -0.98 -12.55 -5.14
CA ASP A 144 -0.22 -13.79 -5.33
C ASP A 144 0.41 -13.78 -6.72
N TYR A 145 1.73 -13.76 -6.74
CA TYR A 145 2.52 -13.88 -7.95
C TYR A 145 3.44 -15.11 -7.85
N ARG A 146 3.07 -16.17 -8.55
CA ARG A 146 3.83 -17.44 -8.57
C ARG A 146 4.04 -18.05 -7.18
N GLY A 147 3.03 -17.98 -6.32
CA GLY A 147 3.07 -18.47 -4.94
C GLY A 147 3.75 -17.55 -3.95
N PHE A 148 4.27 -16.39 -4.38
CA PHE A 148 4.76 -15.34 -3.48
C PHE A 148 3.67 -14.33 -3.20
N LYS A 149 3.32 -14.13 -1.92
CA LYS A 149 2.17 -13.32 -1.52
C LYS A 149 2.59 -12.02 -0.83
N ILE A 150 2.11 -10.90 -1.39
CA ILE A 150 2.20 -9.58 -0.76
C ILE A 150 0.81 -9.17 -0.36
N SER A 151 0.63 -8.80 0.92
CA SER A 151 -0.65 -8.34 1.43
C SER A 151 -0.54 -6.93 1.97
N TYR A 152 -1.55 -6.10 1.69
CA TYR A 152 -1.69 -4.73 2.17
C TYR A 152 -3.01 -4.57 2.92
N THR A 153 -2.96 -4.11 4.16
CA THR A 153 -4.16 -3.97 4.97
C THR A 153 -5.06 -2.84 4.54
N SER A 154 -4.52 -1.81 3.87
CA SER A 154 -5.13 -0.49 3.80
C SER A 154 -5.42 0.07 5.20
N ASP A 155 -6.24 1.11 5.31
CA ASP A 155 -6.70 1.62 6.59
C ASP A 155 -7.84 0.75 7.12
N THR A 156 -7.65 0.20 8.30
CA THR A 156 -8.65 -0.64 8.96
C THR A 156 -8.50 -0.58 10.48
N GLY A 157 -9.60 -0.64 11.19
CA GLY A 157 -9.63 -1.06 12.58
C GLY A 157 -9.36 -2.56 12.70
N TYR A 158 -8.96 -3.00 13.88
CA TYR A 158 -8.85 -4.43 14.19
C TYR A 158 -10.24 -5.05 14.34
N PHE A 159 -10.43 -6.23 13.74
CA PHE A 159 -11.61 -7.08 13.92
C PHE A 159 -11.17 -8.55 13.97
N GLU A 160 -11.98 -9.42 14.54
CA GLU A 160 -11.63 -10.80 14.90
C GLU A 160 -11.04 -11.60 13.74
N ASP A 161 -11.62 -11.51 12.55
CA ASP A 161 -11.23 -12.28 11.37
C ASP A 161 -10.22 -11.57 10.46
N LEU A 162 -9.63 -10.45 10.89
CA LEU A 162 -8.70 -9.67 10.07
C LEU A 162 -7.55 -10.54 9.53
N HIS A 163 -7.01 -11.42 10.34
CA HIS A 163 -5.91 -12.30 9.96
C HIS A 163 -6.24 -13.24 8.78
N LYS A 164 -7.49 -13.71 8.65
CA LYS A 164 -7.93 -14.61 7.57
C LYS A 164 -7.79 -13.98 6.17
N TYR A 165 -7.90 -12.65 6.08
CA TYR A 165 -7.72 -11.92 4.83
C TYR A 165 -6.26 -11.83 4.40
N HIS A 166 -5.32 -12.00 5.33
CA HIS A 166 -3.88 -11.87 5.11
C HIS A 166 -3.11 -13.19 5.27
N GLU A 167 -3.83 -14.30 5.41
CA GLU A 167 -3.25 -15.62 5.62
C GLU A 167 -2.29 -16.00 4.48
N GLY A 168 -1.14 -16.56 4.87
CA GLY A 168 -0.11 -17.01 3.95
C GLY A 168 0.69 -15.87 3.30
N ALA A 169 0.54 -14.61 3.75
CA ALA A 169 1.35 -13.50 3.26
C ALA A 169 2.84 -13.72 3.55
N ASP A 170 3.69 -13.62 2.52
CA ASP A 170 5.14 -13.57 2.68
C ASP A 170 5.58 -12.18 3.18
N ILE A 171 4.96 -11.14 2.63
CA ILE A 171 5.13 -9.75 3.07
C ILE A 171 3.76 -9.19 3.46
N LEU A 172 3.67 -8.65 4.67
CA LEU A 172 2.51 -7.89 5.14
C LEU A 172 2.87 -6.42 5.29
N ILE A 173 2.28 -5.56 4.47
CA ILE A 173 2.35 -4.10 4.59
C ILE A 173 1.10 -3.65 5.35
N ALA A 174 1.28 -2.93 6.45
CA ALA A 174 0.16 -2.55 7.31
C ALA A 174 0.14 -1.05 7.62
N SER A 175 -1.04 -0.45 7.54
CA SER A 175 -1.32 0.91 7.99
C SER A 175 -1.42 0.93 9.52
N VAL A 176 -0.34 1.34 10.21
CA VAL A 176 -0.27 1.37 11.68
C VAL A 176 -0.20 2.81 12.17
N LEU A 177 -1.37 3.43 12.35
CA LEU A 177 -1.49 4.86 12.59
C LEU A 177 -0.93 5.32 13.95
N ARG A 178 -1.05 4.49 14.99
CA ARG A 178 -0.77 4.87 16.38
C ARG A 178 0.15 3.91 17.11
N PRO A 179 0.98 4.41 18.04
CA PRO A 179 1.84 3.55 18.84
C PRO A 179 1.08 2.89 20.01
N GLY A 180 1.67 1.86 20.56
CA GLY A 180 1.21 1.19 21.76
C GLY A 180 -0.23 0.70 21.65
N ASN A 181 -1.02 0.92 22.69
CA ASN A 181 -2.44 0.54 22.78
C ASN A 181 -3.37 1.75 22.61
N LYS A 182 -3.06 2.65 21.71
CA LYS A 182 -3.80 3.92 21.48
C LYS A 182 -4.62 3.87 20.19
N SER A 183 -5.43 2.81 20.02
CA SER A 183 -6.28 2.67 18.83
C SER A 183 -7.26 3.85 18.70
N ILE A 184 -7.64 4.15 17.48
CA ILE A 184 -8.80 4.97 17.15
C ILE A 184 -9.68 4.21 16.16
N ARG A 185 -10.95 4.57 16.11
CA ARG A 185 -11.91 3.92 15.23
C ARG A 185 -11.38 3.89 13.78
N GLY A 186 -11.40 2.71 13.17
CA GLY A 186 -11.02 2.52 11.78
C GLY A 186 -9.51 2.48 11.50
N HIS A 187 -8.65 2.39 12.53
CA HIS A 187 -7.20 2.31 12.33
C HIS A 187 -6.53 1.35 13.31
N LEU A 188 -5.50 0.67 12.84
CA LEU A 188 -4.64 -0.13 13.70
C LEU A 188 -3.73 0.75 14.57
N CYS A 189 -3.48 0.26 15.77
CA CYS A 189 -2.34 0.66 16.60
C CYS A 189 -1.33 -0.49 16.70
N SER A 190 -0.17 -0.25 17.30
CA SER A 190 0.88 -1.26 17.44
C SER A 190 0.38 -2.53 18.14
N ARG A 191 -0.50 -2.41 19.15
CA ARG A 191 -1.08 -3.57 19.85
C ARG A 191 -1.92 -4.42 18.91
N ASN A 192 -2.78 -3.80 18.11
CA ASN A 192 -3.58 -4.51 17.10
C ASN A 192 -2.71 -5.19 16.06
N PHE A 193 -1.62 -4.53 15.66
CA PHE A 193 -0.68 -5.09 14.68
C PHE A 193 0.07 -6.29 15.25
N ILE A 194 0.46 -6.27 16.53
CA ILE A 194 1.04 -7.42 17.21
C ILE A 194 0.11 -8.63 17.18
N GLU A 195 -1.18 -8.44 17.52
CA GLU A 195 -2.16 -9.52 17.45
C GLU A 195 -2.30 -10.08 16.03
N LEU A 196 -2.36 -9.21 15.02
CA LEU A 196 -2.40 -9.62 13.62
C LEU A 196 -1.15 -10.44 13.24
N LEU A 197 0.04 -10.01 13.65
CA LEU A 197 1.29 -10.70 13.32
C LEU A 197 1.43 -12.08 13.98
N LYS A 198 0.87 -12.27 15.17
CA LYS A 198 0.86 -13.58 15.86
C LYS A 198 0.08 -14.62 15.08
N GLU A 199 -0.96 -14.21 14.36
CA GLU A 199 -1.79 -15.10 13.53
C GLU A 199 -1.22 -15.27 12.12
N VAL A 200 -0.92 -14.18 11.41
CA VAL A 200 -0.48 -14.21 10.00
C VAL A 200 0.94 -14.75 9.84
N LYS A 201 1.86 -14.41 10.76
CA LYS A 201 3.27 -14.84 10.77
C LYS A 201 3.98 -14.66 9.43
N PRO A 202 3.95 -13.46 8.82
CA PRO A 202 4.62 -13.22 7.54
C PRO A 202 6.14 -13.33 7.70
N LYS A 203 6.88 -13.57 6.60
CA LYS A 203 8.34 -13.54 6.59
C LYS A 203 8.90 -12.14 6.86
N LEU A 204 8.14 -11.12 6.43
CA LEU A 204 8.46 -9.71 6.65
C LEU A 204 7.17 -8.92 6.87
N ALA A 205 7.13 -8.14 7.93
CA ALA A 205 6.09 -7.17 8.21
C ALA A 205 6.63 -5.75 8.03
N ILE A 206 5.85 -4.87 7.39
CA ILE A 206 6.23 -3.47 7.16
C ILE A 206 5.12 -2.58 7.67
N MET A 207 5.47 -1.71 8.62
CA MET A 207 4.59 -0.67 9.12
C MET A 207 4.70 0.57 8.24
N THR A 208 3.59 1.18 7.91
CA THR A 208 3.48 2.46 7.19
C THR A 208 2.29 3.26 7.71
N HIS A 209 1.94 4.36 7.07
CA HIS A 209 0.77 5.18 7.40
C HIS A 209 0.84 5.79 8.82
N PHE A 210 1.97 6.43 9.14
CA PHE A 210 2.24 6.94 10.48
C PHE A 210 1.52 8.25 10.77
N GLY A 211 0.63 8.24 11.77
CA GLY A 211 0.03 9.44 12.32
C GLY A 211 1.01 10.21 13.21
N LEU A 212 0.69 11.49 13.51
CA LEU A 212 1.58 12.37 14.31
C LEU A 212 1.98 11.77 15.67
N LYS A 213 1.11 10.98 16.31
CA LYS A 213 1.46 10.31 17.57
C LYS A 213 2.45 9.16 17.39
N MET A 214 2.43 8.48 16.24
CA MET A 214 3.48 7.52 15.91
C MET A 214 4.79 8.22 15.60
N LEU A 215 4.74 9.35 14.90
CA LEU A 215 5.90 10.19 14.59
C LEU A 215 6.48 10.97 15.78
N SER A 216 5.77 11.03 16.91
CA SER A 216 6.31 11.63 18.14
C SER A 216 7.20 10.68 18.95
N ILE A 217 7.20 9.41 18.60
CA ILE A 217 8.18 8.41 19.00
C ILE A 217 8.99 8.00 17.77
N ASP A 218 10.03 7.20 17.93
CA ASP A 218 10.72 6.65 16.78
C ASP A 218 9.97 5.39 16.27
N PRO A 219 9.36 5.42 15.04
CA PRO A 219 8.70 4.25 14.47
C PRO A 219 9.64 3.05 14.30
N ILE A 220 10.96 3.30 14.15
CA ILE A 220 11.97 2.23 14.03
C ILE A 220 12.09 1.47 15.35
N ASP A 221 12.12 2.18 16.47
CA ASP A 221 12.21 1.53 17.78
C ASP A 221 10.90 0.79 18.12
N GLU A 222 9.75 1.32 17.70
CA GLU A 222 8.49 0.61 17.82
C GLU A 222 8.48 -0.68 16.98
N ALA A 223 8.99 -0.66 15.75
CA ALA A 223 9.13 -1.85 14.92
C ALA A 223 10.07 -2.89 15.53
N LYS A 224 11.21 -2.46 16.13
CA LYS A 224 12.12 -3.35 16.87
C LYS A 224 11.40 -4.00 18.07
N ARG A 225 10.62 -3.22 18.82
CA ARG A 225 9.81 -3.71 19.94
C ARG A 225 8.81 -4.78 19.48
N ILE A 226 8.09 -4.53 18.38
CA ILE A 226 7.14 -5.47 17.77
C ILE A 226 7.86 -6.75 17.34
N THR A 227 9.02 -6.62 16.67
CA THR A 227 9.84 -7.78 16.28
C THR A 227 10.20 -8.65 17.49
N LYS A 228 10.64 -8.01 18.59
CA LYS A 228 10.99 -8.73 19.84
C LYS A 228 9.79 -9.45 20.47
N GLU A 229 8.60 -8.82 20.41
CA GLU A 229 7.39 -9.37 21.03
C GLU A 229 6.75 -10.50 20.19
N THR A 230 6.85 -10.43 18.86
CA THR A 230 6.16 -11.38 17.96
C THR A 230 7.08 -12.44 17.34
N GLY A 231 8.39 -12.20 17.33
CA GLY A 231 9.35 -13.00 16.55
C GLY A 231 9.30 -12.74 15.04
N VAL A 232 8.34 -11.94 14.55
CA VAL A 232 8.20 -11.60 13.14
C VAL A 232 9.09 -10.39 12.82
N LYS A 233 10.00 -10.52 11.86
CA LYS A 233 10.81 -9.38 11.40
C LYS A 233 9.91 -8.24 10.94
N THR A 234 9.94 -7.13 11.67
CA THR A 234 9.10 -5.95 11.43
C THR A 234 9.98 -4.74 11.14
N LEU A 235 9.63 -3.99 10.11
CA LEU A 235 10.30 -2.75 9.71
C LEU A 235 9.30 -1.58 9.76
N ALA A 236 9.77 -0.42 10.17
CA ALA A 236 9.07 0.84 9.95
C ALA A 236 9.53 1.41 8.61
N ALA A 237 8.60 1.63 7.68
CA ALA A 237 8.91 2.27 6.43
C ALA A 237 9.30 3.74 6.64
N PHE A 238 10.08 4.30 5.74
CA PHE A 238 10.39 5.73 5.65
C PHE A 238 10.33 6.18 4.20
N ASP A 239 10.16 7.48 4.00
CA ASP A 239 10.00 8.07 2.68
C ASP A 239 11.29 7.82 1.85
N GLY A 240 11.14 7.23 0.68
CA GLY A 240 12.26 6.78 -0.17
C GLY A 240 12.79 5.37 0.15
N MET A 241 12.31 4.70 1.20
CA MET A 241 12.70 3.32 1.46
C MET A 241 12.32 2.42 0.30
N SER A 242 13.27 1.61 -0.17
CA SER A 242 12.99 0.60 -1.18
C SER A 242 13.56 -0.76 -0.81
N PHE A 243 12.95 -1.82 -1.30
CA PHE A 243 13.48 -3.16 -1.20
C PHE A 243 13.15 -4.00 -2.44
N GLU A 244 14.07 -4.88 -2.76
CA GLU A 244 13.92 -5.82 -3.86
C GLU A 244 13.51 -7.18 -3.33
N VAL A 245 12.51 -7.76 -3.98
CA VAL A 245 12.02 -9.11 -3.71
C VAL A 245 12.42 -9.99 -4.87
N ASN A 246 13.20 -11.03 -4.58
CA ASN A 246 13.43 -12.09 -5.54
C ASN A 246 12.28 -13.10 -5.46
N THR A 247 11.35 -13.02 -6.39
CA THR A 247 10.18 -13.92 -6.43
C THR A 247 10.52 -15.38 -6.74
N GLN A 248 11.72 -15.65 -7.26
CA GLN A 248 12.21 -17.03 -7.46
C GLN A 248 12.89 -17.60 -6.19
N ASN A 249 13.36 -16.72 -5.30
CA ASN A 249 13.93 -17.10 -4.00
C ASN A 249 13.50 -16.09 -2.94
N PRO A 250 12.29 -16.24 -2.37
CA PRO A 250 11.69 -15.28 -1.43
C PRO A 250 12.49 -15.09 -0.13
N ALA A 251 13.42 -15.97 0.18
CA ALA A 251 14.29 -15.82 1.35
C ALA A 251 15.31 -14.67 1.22
N ARG A 252 15.46 -14.09 0.02
CA ARG A 252 16.41 -12.99 -0.24
C ARG A 252 15.68 -11.68 -0.50
N ILE A 253 15.30 -10.99 0.57
CA ILE A 253 14.84 -9.59 0.51
C ILE A 253 16.05 -8.69 0.76
N ARG A 254 16.40 -7.85 -0.22
CA ARG A 254 17.46 -6.84 -0.08
C ARG A 254 16.80 -5.47 0.13
N ILE A 255 17.08 -4.85 1.27
CA ILE A 255 16.63 -3.51 1.60
C ILE A 255 17.70 -2.53 1.11
N LYS A 256 17.28 -1.53 0.34
CA LYS A 256 18.10 -0.40 -0.10
C LYS A 256 17.43 0.89 0.35
N THR A 257 18.20 1.88 0.74
CA THR A 257 17.79 3.28 0.84
C THR A 257 18.12 3.98 -0.47
N LEU A 258 17.16 4.75 -0.98
CA LEU A 258 17.41 5.67 -2.10
C LEU A 258 17.97 6.98 -1.58
#